data_13378c8aec18bd0b689ec2c6613ca990
#
_entry.id   13378c8aec18bd0b689ec2c6613ca990
#
_cell.length_a   1.000
_cell.length_b   1.000
_cell.length_c   1.000
_cell.angle_alpha   90.00
_cell.angle_beta   90.00
_cell.angle_gamma   90.00
#
_symmetry.space_group_name_H-M   'P 1'
#
loop_
_entity.id
_entity.type
_entity.pdbx_description
1 polymer ?
#
loop_
_entity_poly.entity_id
_entity_poly.type
_entity_poly.pdbx_seq_one_letter_code
_entity_poly.pdbx_strand_id
1 'polypeptide(L)'
;VFPAVGDPGYDARATQHESRRYKPRARPAIDKRKRSVMKVSASIALAATAATVLTAVTLLPRAHADSQIDRGKYLVTLGGCNDCHTPGYFFGKPDMARYLGGSEVAFEIPGVGAFPGRNITPDKETGIGNWTAEQIVTALQQGKRPDGRTLAPIMPYHAFSYLTKEDALAIAAFLQSIPPVKNEVAGPFKPGDKITIFTFRILPPGDTAAAAPK
;
A
#
# COMPACT_ATOMS: atom_id res chain seq x y z
N VAL A 1 4.19 28.38 26.52
CA VAL A 1 5.47 27.87 27.01
C VAL A 1 5.23 26.44 27.43
N PHE A 2 5.56 25.48 26.57
CA PHE A 2 5.49 24.07 26.92
C PHE A 2 6.70 23.74 27.81
N PRO A 3 6.51 22.99 28.91
CA PRO A 3 7.66 22.50 29.65
C PRO A 3 8.44 21.56 28.74
N ALA A 4 9.77 21.72 28.74
CA ALA A 4 10.67 20.84 28.04
C ALA A 4 10.48 19.42 28.57
N VAL A 5 10.03 18.51 27.71
CA VAL A 5 10.06 17.06 27.95
C VAL A 5 11.54 16.69 27.99
N GLY A 6 12.03 16.31 29.17
CA GLY A 6 13.40 15.86 29.36
C GLY A 6 13.69 14.68 28.44
N ASP A 7 14.78 14.79 27.74
CA ASP A 7 15.36 13.76 26.89
C ASP A 7 15.60 12.49 27.74
N PRO A 8 14.92 11.35 27.48
CA PRO A 8 15.29 10.11 28.14
C PRO A 8 16.65 9.70 27.59
N GLY A 9 17.71 9.92 28.36
CA GLY A 9 19.09 9.65 28.02
C GLY A 9 19.25 8.33 27.28
N TYR A 10 19.56 8.44 26.02
CA TYR A 10 19.93 7.30 25.17
C TYR A 10 21.32 6.83 25.60
N ASP A 11 21.36 5.75 26.40
CA ASP A 11 22.63 5.15 26.84
C ASP A 11 23.31 4.46 25.66
N ALA A 12 24.28 5.15 25.06
CA ALA A 12 25.07 4.69 23.94
C ALA A 12 26.01 3.50 24.23
N ARG A 13 25.90 2.89 25.43
CA ARG A 13 26.79 1.78 25.84
C ARG A 13 26.25 0.37 25.60
N ALA A 14 25.02 0.22 25.10
CA ALA A 14 24.39 -1.11 24.97
C ALA A 14 24.53 -1.78 23.61
N THR A 15 25.29 -1.26 22.66
CA THR A 15 25.45 -1.89 21.33
C THR A 15 26.88 -2.24 20.98
N GLN A 16 27.63 -2.85 21.92
CA GLN A 16 28.75 -3.69 21.55
C GLN A 16 28.23 -5.11 21.25
N HIS A 17 27.52 -5.28 20.16
CA HIS A 17 27.18 -6.59 19.64
C HIS A 17 28.45 -7.19 19.05
N GLU A 18 29.00 -8.13 19.76
CA GLU A 18 30.10 -9.03 19.45
C GLU A 18 30.06 -9.48 17.99
N SER A 19 30.96 -8.96 17.16
CA SER A 19 31.19 -9.41 15.80
C SER A 19 31.76 -10.83 15.82
N ARG A 20 30.88 -11.84 15.84
CA ARG A 20 31.29 -13.23 15.59
C ARG A 20 31.93 -13.31 14.22
N ARG A 21 33.24 -13.49 14.20
CA ARG A 21 34.05 -13.70 12.98
C ARG A 21 33.49 -14.92 12.24
N TYR A 22 32.83 -14.67 11.12
CA TYR A 22 32.42 -15.71 10.17
C TYR A 22 33.68 -16.40 9.62
N LYS A 23 33.94 -17.66 10.02
CA LYS A 23 34.96 -18.51 9.39
C LYS A 23 34.32 -19.18 8.17
N PRO A 24 34.74 -18.90 6.95
CA PRO A 24 34.21 -19.61 5.78
C PRO A 24 34.59 -21.07 5.87
N ARG A 25 33.63 -21.99 5.77
CA ARG A 25 33.84 -23.42 5.64
C ARG A 25 34.56 -23.68 4.33
N ALA A 26 35.70 -24.40 4.41
CA ALA A 26 36.42 -24.87 3.25
C ALA A 26 35.51 -25.74 2.36
N ARG A 27 35.52 -25.45 1.06
CA ARG A 27 34.79 -26.24 0.06
C ARG A 27 35.44 -27.62 -0.02
N PRO A 28 34.68 -28.72 -0.01
CA PRO A 28 35.25 -30.05 -0.21
C PRO A 28 35.88 -30.15 -1.61
N ALA A 29 37.05 -30.71 -1.68
CA ALA A 29 37.77 -30.94 -2.93
C ALA A 29 36.97 -31.90 -3.82
N ILE A 30 36.76 -31.51 -5.08
CA ILE A 30 36.09 -32.37 -6.07
C ILE A 30 37.03 -33.52 -6.46
N ASP A 31 36.66 -34.71 -6.08
CA ASP A 31 37.38 -35.97 -6.48
C ASP A 31 37.22 -36.20 -7.99
N LYS A 32 38.34 -36.10 -8.69
CA LYS A 32 38.40 -36.25 -10.16
C LYS A 32 38.35 -37.73 -10.64
N ARG A 33 38.00 -38.69 -9.81
CA ARG A 33 37.91 -40.10 -10.21
C ARG A 33 36.47 -40.61 -10.20
N LYS A 34 35.75 -40.41 -11.30
CA LYS A 34 34.71 -41.30 -11.85
C LYS A 34 34.13 -40.72 -13.13
N ARG A 35 34.89 -40.71 -14.22
CA ARG A 35 34.31 -40.69 -15.56
C ARG A 35 33.95 -42.11 -15.94
N SER A 36 32.75 -42.56 -15.59
CA SER A 36 32.13 -43.71 -16.25
C SER A 36 31.27 -43.20 -17.41
N VAL A 37 31.71 -43.57 -18.60
CA VAL A 37 31.02 -43.24 -19.85
C VAL A 37 29.78 -44.09 -19.95
N MET A 38 28.64 -43.54 -19.70
CA MET A 38 27.35 -44.14 -20.04
C MET A 38 26.83 -43.45 -21.30
N LYS A 39 26.92 -44.11 -22.44
CA LYS A 39 26.31 -43.71 -23.70
C LYS A 39 24.80 -43.88 -23.57
N VAL A 40 24.10 -42.83 -23.20
CA VAL A 40 22.63 -42.77 -23.26
C VAL A 40 22.28 -42.14 -24.61
N SER A 41 21.45 -42.87 -25.38
CA SER A 41 21.04 -42.52 -26.74
C SER A 41 20.46 -41.10 -26.80
N ALA A 42 20.97 -40.30 -27.70
CA ALA A 42 20.69 -38.86 -27.83
C ALA A 42 19.24 -38.49 -28.23
N SER A 43 18.40 -39.48 -28.47
CA SER A 43 17.05 -39.24 -29.00
C SER A 43 15.97 -39.03 -27.94
N ILE A 44 16.21 -39.40 -26.68
CA ILE A 44 15.23 -39.24 -25.58
C ILE A 44 15.49 -37.93 -24.80
N ALA A 45 16.71 -37.41 -24.84
CA ALA A 45 17.07 -36.18 -24.10
C ALA A 45 16.47 -34.90 -24.70
N LEU A 46 16.18 -34.87 -26.00
CA LEU A 46 15.71 -33.66 -26.69
C LEU A 46 14.20 -33.36 -26.43
N ALA A 47 13.40 -34.40 -26.18
CA ALA A 47 11.96 -34.21 -25.90
C ALA A 47 11.69 -33.82 -24.45
N ALA A 48 12.51 -34.25 -23.50
CA ALA A 48 12.36 -33.94 -22.09
C ALA A 48 12.78 -32.50 -21.76
N THR A 49 13.79 -31.96 -22.49
CA THR A 49 14.23 -30.57 -22.29
C THR A 49 13.26 -29.52 -22.84
N ALA A 50 12.54 -29.84 -23.93
CA ALA A 50 11.54 -28.93 -24.50
C ALA A 50 10.29 -28.77 -23.59
N ALA A 51 9.85 -29.85 -22.94
CA ALA A 51 8.71 -29.82 -22.02
C ALA A 51 9.03 -29.08 -20.70
N THR A 52 10.24 -29.18 -20.18
CA THR A 52 10.65 -28.46 -18.94
C THR A 52 10.86 -26.96 -19.18
N VAL A 53 11.33 -26.54 -20.34
CA VAL A 53 11.48 -25.12 -20.69
C VAL A 53 10.12 -24.45 -20.89
N LEU A 54 9.16 -25.15 -21.52
CA LEU A 54 7.84 -24.60 -21.77
C LEU A 54 7.02 -24.39 -20.48
N THR A 55 7.14 -25.28 -19.51
CA THR A 55 6.49 -25.14 -18.19
C THR A 55 7.15 -24.07 -17.33
N ALA A 56 8.46 -23.86 -17.39
CA ALA A 56 9.15 -22.82 -16.65
C ALA A 56 8.77 -21.42 -17.13
N VAL A 57 8.60 -21.20 -18.44
CA VAL A 57 8.26 -19.90 -19.04
C VAL A 57 6.83 -19.45 -18.67
N THR A 58 5.91 -20.36 -18.40
CA THR A 58 4.53 -20.02 -18.03
C THR A 58 4.32 -19.74 -16.54
N LEU A 59 5.24 -20.19 -15.68
CA LEU A 59 5.11 -20.03 -14.21
C LEU A 59 5.80 -18.75 -13.68
N LEU A 60 6.85 -18.27 -14.35
CA LEU A 60 7.61 -17.09 -13.93
C LEU A 60 6.78 -15.79 -13.84
N PRO A 61 5.90 -15.45 -14.82
CA PRO A 61 5.11 -14.21 -14.75
C PRO A 61 4.13 -14.21 -13.60
N ARG A 62 3.56 -15.37 -13.27
CA ARG A 62 2.55 -15.49 -12.20
C ARG A 62 3.17 -15.34 -10.81
N ALA A 63 4.29 -15.99 -10.56
CA ALA A 63 4.99 -15.85 -9.29
C ALA A 63 5.46 -14.40 -9.04
N HIS A 64 5.83 -13.68 -10.09
CA HIS A 64 6.22 -12.28 -9.96
C HIS A 64 5.00 -11.38 -9.70
N ALA A 65 3.87 -11.62 -10.35
CA ALA A 65 2.63 -10.89 -10.10
C ALA A 65 2.10 -11.10 -8.67
N ASP A 66 2.13 -12.33 -8.18
CA ASP A 66 1.71 -12.65 -6.82
C ASP A 66 2.60 -11.95 -5.79
N SER A 67 3.94 -11.93 -6.00
CA SER A 67 4.88 -11.23 -5.12
C SER A 67 4.68 -9.71 -5.15
N GLN A 68 4.30 -9.14 -6.28
CA GLN A 68 4.00 -7.71 -6.41
C GLN A 68 2.72 -7.35 -5.66
N ILE A 69 1.66 -8.16 -5.77
CA ILE A 69 0.41 -7.97 -5.04
C ILE A 69 0.64 -8.07 -3.52
N ASP A 70 1.42 -9.05 -3.07
CA ASP A 70 1.76 -9.21 -1.65
C ASP A 70 2.56 -8.02 -1.12
N ARG A 71 3.51 -7.52 -1.91
CA ARG A 71 4.24 -6.28 -1.59
C ARG A 71 3.30 -5.09 -1.49
N GLY A 72 2.37 -4.95 -2.43
CA GLY A 72 1.35 -3.89 -2.43
C GLY A 72 0.45 -3.98 -1.20
N LYS A 73 -0.01 -5.17 -0.84
CA LYS A 73 -0.80 -5.41 0.37
C LYS A 73 -0.06 -4.97 1.63
N TYR A 74 1.21 -5.34 1.75
CA TYR A 74 2.05 -4.91 2.86
C TYR A 74 2.13 -3.39 2.96
N LEU A 75 2.40 -2.71 1.83
CA LEU A 75 2.53 -1.25 1.78
C LEU A 75 1.22 -0.52 2.06
N VAL A 76 0.08 -1.01 1.54
CA VAL A 76 -1.25 -0.47 1.83
C VAL A 76 -1.59 -0.59 3.31
N THR A 77 -1.20 -1.71 3.94
CA THR A 77 -1.37 -1.92 5.39
C THR A 77 -0.47 -0.99 6.19
N LEU A 78 0.82 -0.93 5.85
CA LEU A 78 1.79 -0.07 6.54
C LEU A 78 1.46 1.42 6.38
N GLY A 79 1.01 1.82 5.18
CA GLY A 79 0.62 3.19 4.86
C GLY A 79 -0.72 3.62 5.47
N GLY A 80 -1.41 2.75 6.22
CA GLY A 80 -2.66 3.08 6.89
C GLY A 80 -3.80 3.44 5.94
N CYS A 81 -3.81 2.96 4.70
CA CYS A 81 -4.86 3.28 3.73
C CYS A 81 -6.26 2.90 4.24
N ASN A 82 -6.33 1.79 4.99
CA ASN A 82 -7.54 1.30 5.63
C ASN A 82 -8.18 2.32 6.59
N ASP A 83 -7.37 3.13 7.26
CA ASP A 83 -7.81 4.04 8.32
C ASP A 83 -8.79 5.09 7.78
N CYS A 84 -8.46 5.63 6.60
CA CYS A 84 -9.26 6.66 5.95
C CYS A 84 -10.19 6.12 4.86
N HIS A 85 -9.96 4.89 4.36
CA HIS A 85 -10.66 4.37 3.19
C HIS A 85 -11.56 3.15 3.48
N THR A 86 -11.74 2.75 4.75
CA THR A 86 -12.68 1.67 5.13
C THR A 86 -13.73 2.21 6.08
N PRO A 87 -15.04 1.96 5.83
CA PRO A 87 -16.10 2.42 6.71
C PRO A 87 -15.95 1.84 8.13
N GLY A 88 -16.40 2.58 9.13
CA GLY A 88 -16.40 2.16 10.52
C GLY A 88 -15.05 2.22 11.23
N TYR A 89 -13.95 2.51 10.52
CA TYR A 89 -12.61 2.52 11.11
C TYR A 89 -12.51 3.48 12.31
N PHE A 90 -12.95 4.73 12.13
CA PHE A 90 -12.89 5.76 13.19
C PHE A 90 -13.83 5.49 14.37
N PHE A 91 -14.74 4.54 14.23
CA PHE A 91 -15.62 4.07 15.31
C PHE A 91 -15.10 2.80 15.98
N GLY A 92 -13.87 2.38 15.67
CA GLY A 92 -13.24 1.17 16.22
C GLY A 92 -13.84 -0.15 15.73
N LYS A 93 -14.67 -0.10 14.69
CA LYS A 93 -15.35 -1.27 14.11
C LYS A 93 -15.29 -1.21 12.58
N PRO A 94 -14.11 -1.43 11.96
CA PRO A 94 -13.97 -1.37 10.51
C PRO A 94 -14.83 -2.45 9.83
N ASP A 95 -15.58 -2.04 8.82
CA ASP A 95 -16.38 -2.94 7.98
C ASP A 95 -15.49 -3.59 6.92
N MET A 96 -14.96 -4.75 7.24
CA MET A 96 -14.06 -5.48 6.35
C MET A 96 -14.75 -6.06 5.11
N ALA A 97 -16.07 -6.12 5.07
CA ALA A 97 -16.82 -6.46 3.85
C ALA A 97 -16.74 -5.31 2.82
N ARG A 98 -16.51 -4.08 3.29
CA ARG A 98 -16.27 -2.90 2.45
C ARG A 98 -14.84 -2.37 2.59
N TYR A 99 -13.88 -3.27 2.77
CA TYR A 99 -12.46 -2.91 2.88
C TYR A 99 -12.02 -2.01 1.72
N LEU A 100 -11.43 -0.86 2.04
CA LEU A 100 -11.01 0.19 1.11
C LEU A 100 -12.14 0.77 0.23
N GLY A 101 -13.39 0.51 0.59
CA GLY A 101 -14.56 0.97 -0.15
C GLY A 101 -14.98 2.42 0.13
N GLY A 102 -14.20 3.18 0.90
CA GLY A 102 -14.49 4.57 1.27
C GLY A 102 -14.90 4.73 2.73
N SER A 103 -15.10 5.96 3.19
CA SER A 103 -15.39 6.29 4.58
C SER A 103 -16.62 7.20 4.69
N GLU A 104 -17.36 7.04 5.77
CA GLU A 104 -18.43 7.93 6.21
C GLU A 104 -17.94 9.10 7.08
N VAL A 105 -16.63 9.22 7.24
CA VAL A 105 -15.99 10.32 7.98
C VAL A 105 -15.18 11.19 7.04
N ALA A 106 -15.46 12.49 7.03
CA ALA A 106 -14.67 13.47 6.29
C ALA A 106 -13.70 14.20 7.21
N PHE A 107 -12.56 14.59 6.65
CA PHE A 107 -11.65 15.53 7.31
C PHE A 107 -12.01 16.95 6.89
N GLU A 108 -12.46 17.75 7.82
CA GLU A 108 -12.80 19.15 7.59
C GLU A 108 -11.57 20.02 7.78
N ILE A 109 -11.19 20.71 6.69
CA ILE A 109 -10.08 21.67 6.67
C ILE A 109 -10.71 23.07 6.61
N PRO A 110 -10.55 23.90 7.65
CA PRO A 110 -11.15 25.24 7.70
C PRO A 110 -10.83 26.07 6.46
N GLY A 111 -11.86 26.64 5.84
CA GLY A 111 -11.73 27.46 4.63
C GLY A 111 -11.46 26.69 3.33
N VAL A 112 -11.26 25.37 3.38
CA VAL A 112 -10.97 24.54 2.20
C VAL A 112 -12.12 23.57 1.88
N GLY A 113 -12.71 22.95 2.89
CA GLY A 113 -13.82 22.00 2.72
C GLY A 113 -13.69 20.75 3.57
N ALA A 114 -14.55 19.76 3.32
CA ALA A 114 -14.53 18.49 4.02
C ALA A 114 -14.33 17.32 3.03
N PHE A 115 -13.35 16.47 3.30
CA PHE A 115 -12.83 15.47 2.39
C PHE A 115 -12.90 14.07 3.01
N PRO A 116 -13.87 13.25 2.63
CA PRO A 116 -13.92 11.85 3.03
C PRO A 116 -12.90 11.02 2.26
N GLY A 117 -12.43 9.91 2.85
CA GLY A 117 -11.70 8.88 2.14
C GLY A 117 -12.59 8.27 1.06
N ARG A 118 -12.21 8.38 -0.20
CA ARG A 118 -12.98 7.87 -1.35
C ARG A 118 -12.83 6.36 -1.48
N ASN A 119 -13.75 5.74 -2.21
CA ASN A 119 -13.64 4.35 -2.61
C ASN A 119 -12.40 4.15 -3.51
N ILE A 120 -11.45 3.34 -3.07
CA ILE A 120 -10.22 3.00 -3.80
C ILE A 120 -10.17 1.53 -4.22
N THR A 121 -11.32 0.83 -4.19
CA THR A 121 -11.46 -0.49 -4.78
C THR A 121 -11.61 -0.40 -6.30
N PRO A 122 -11.42 -1.51 -7.05
CA PRO A 122 -11.55 -1.53 -8.51
C PRO A 122 -13.02 -1.54 -8.98
N ASP A 123 -13.93 -0.93 -8.23
CA ASP A 123 -15.29 -0.67 -8.69
C ASP A 123 -15.27 0.41 -9.78
N LYS A 124 -15.93 0.14 -10.91
CA LYS A 124 -15.89 1.02 -12.08
C LYS A 124 -16.79 2.25 -11.96
N GLU A 125 -17.83 2.19 -11.13
CA GLU A 125 -18.79 3.27 -10.98
C GLU A 125 -18.39 4.22 -9.83
N THR A 126 -18.02 3.67 -8.70
CA THR A 126 -17.81 4.43 -7.46
C THR A 126 -16.36 4.47 -6.98
N GLY A 127 -15.50 3.61 -7.54
CA GLY A 127 -14.11 3.45 -7.16
C GLY A 127 -13.11 3.89 -8.24
N ILE A 128 -11.97 3.19 -8.28
CA ILE A 128 -10.87 3.47 -9.22
C ILE A 128 -10.76 2.43 -10.35
N GLY A 129 -11.81 1.64 -10.60
CA GLY A 129 -11.77 0.53 -11.56
C GLY A 129 -11.52 0.92 -13.02
N ASN A 130 -11.68 2.20 -13.37
CA ASN A 130 -11.38 2.73 -14.68
C ASN A 130 -9.99 3.39 -14.77
N TRP A 131 -9.20 3.38 -13.70
CA TRP A 131 -7.88 4.01 -13.67
C TRP A 131 -6.80 3.01 -14.10
N THR A 132 -5.81 3.49 -14.84
CA THR A 132 -4.60 2.70 -15.09
C THR A 132 -3.69 2.66 -13.87
N ALA A 133 -2.76 1.72 -13.83
CA ALA A 133 -1.77 1.65 -12.75
C ALA A 133 -0.97 2.96 -12.63
N GLU A 134 -0.59 3.57 -13.75
CA GLU A 134 0.14 4.83 -13.79
C GLU A 134 -0.70 6.00 -13.26
N GLN A 135 -2.01 6.01 -13.51
CA GLN A 135 -2.91 7.01 -12.97
C GLN A 135 -3.06 6.89 -11.45
N ILE A 136 -3.10 5.65 -10.95
CA ILE A 136 -3.08 5.37 -9.51
C ILE A 136 -1.77 5.85 -8.88
N VAL A 137 -0.62 5.54 -9.50
CA VAL A 137 0.70 6.02 -9.06
C VAL A 137 0.78 7.54 -9.07
N THR A 138 0.27 8.20 -10.10
CA THR A 138 0.25 9.67 -10.20
C THR A 138 -0.61 10.29 -9.09
N ALA A 139 -1.77 9.72 -8.81
CA ALA A 139 -2.61 10.17 -7.70
C ALA A 139 -1.91 9.96 -6.34
N LEU A 140 -1.28 8.80 -6.15
CA LEU A 140 -0.59 8.43 -4.93
C LEU A 140 0.64 9.32 -4.65
N GLN A 141 1.46 9.61 -5.67
CA GLN A 141 2.74 10.31 -5.48
C GLN A 141 2.67 11.82 -5.74
N GLN A 142 1.76 12.27 -6.59
CA GLN A 142 1.66 13.67 -7.00
C GLN A 142 0.34 14.32 -6.56
N GLY A 143 -0.58 13.55 -5.99
CA GLY A 143 -1.89 14.04 -5.60
C GLY A 143 -2.79 14.41 -6.78
N LYS A 144 -2.49 13.98 -8.00
CA LYS A 144 -3.25 14.35 -9.22
C LYS A 144 -4.12 13.19 -9.68
N ARG A 145 -5.42 13.43 -9.78
CA ARG A 145 -6.41 12.50 -10.29
C ARG A 145 -6.46 12.52 -11.83
N PRO A 146 -6.97 11.46 -12.48
CA PRO A 146 -7.16 11.45 -13.94
C PRO A 146 -8.07 12.56 -14.49
N ASP A 147 -8.99 13.06 -13.66
CA ASP A 147 -9.90 14.17 -14.00
C ASP A 147 -9.27 15.56 -13.81
N GLY A 148 -7.98 15.64 -13.51
CA GLY A 148 -7.20 16.86 -13.33
C GLY A 148 -7.31 17.49 -11.94
N ARG A 149 -8.20 17.02 -11.07
CA ARG A 149 -8.33 17.55 -9.71
C ARG A 149 -7.16 17.11 -8.84
N THR A 150 -6.76 17.97 -7.92
CA THR A 150 -5.78 17.66 -6.89
C THR A 150 -6.47 17.02 -5.68
N LEU A 151 -5.83 16.02 -5.09
CA LEU A 151 -6.27 15.43 -3.83
C LEU A 151 -6.17 16.44 -2.69
N ALA A 152 -7.04 16.30 -1.70
CA ALA A 152 -6.97 17.12 -0.49
C ALA A 152 -5.64 16.89 0.26
N PRO A 153 -5.06 17.92 0.91
CA PRO A 153 -3.78 17.82 1.61
C PRO A 153 -3.76 16.78 2.72
N ILE A 154 -4.92 16.39 3.24
CA ILE A 154 -5.03 15.34 4.26
C ILE A 154 -4.62 13.96 3.72
N MET A 155 -4.76 13.71 2.41
CA MET A 155 -4.16 12.54 1.76
C MET A 155 -2.65 12.78 1.66
N PRO A 156 -1.80 11.97 2.32
CA PRO A 156 -0.39 12.29 2.50
C PRO A 156 0.47 11.95 1.26
N TYR A 157 0.03 12.40 0.07
CA TYR A 157 0.72 12.13 -1.20
C TYR A 157 2.15 12.68 -1.22
N HIS A 158 2.44 13.72 -0.43
CA HIS A 158 3.82 14.23 -0.26
C HIS A 158 4.73 13.17 0.40
N ALA A 159 4.23 12.42 1.38
CA ALA A 159 4.98 11.32 1.98
C ALA A 159 5.11 10.15 1.00
N PHE A 160 4.07 9.84 0.26
CA PHE A 160 4.08 8.77 -0.74
C PHE A 160 4.91 9.09 -1.99
N SER A 161 5.29 10.36 -2.22
CA SER A 161 6.21 10.73 -3.30
C SER A 161 7.60 10.11 -3.16
N TYR A 162 7.98 9.67 -1.95
CA TYR A 162 9.23 8.97 -1.67
C TYR A 162 9.19 7.46 -1.97
N LEU A 163 8.03 6.89 -2.31
CA LEU A 163 7.97 5.50 -2.73
C LEU A 163 8.80 5.29 -4.00
N THR A 164 9.47 4.15 -4.09
CA THR A 164 10.06 3.73 -5.35
C THR A 164 8.96 3.50 -6.39
N LYS A 165 9.31 3.53 -7.66
CA LYS A 165 8.36 3.22 -8.74
C LYS A 165 7.77 1.82 -8.58
N GLU A 166 8.60 0.86 -8.21
CA GLU A 166 8.23 -0.54 -7.98
C GLU A 166 7.21 -0.66 -6.83
N ASP A 167 7.43 0.03 -5.73
CA ASP A 167 6.54 0.03 -4.58
C ASP A 167 5.20 0.72 -4.89
N ALA A 168 5.23 1.84 -5.60
CA ALA A 168 4.01 2.53 -6.02
C ALA A 168 3.17 1.69 -7.00
N LEU A 169 3.82 0.98 -7.94
CA LEU A 169 3.17 0.03 -8.84
C LEU A 169 2.65 -1.20 -8.10
N ALA A 170 3.33 -1.66 -7.05
CA ALA A 170 2.86 -2.75 -6.22
C ALA A 170 1.57 -2.38 -5.48
N ILE A 171 1.49 -1.15 -4.93
CA ILE A 171 0.24 -0.63 -4.34
C ILE A 171 -0.88 -0.62 -5.39
N ALA A 172 -0.61 -0.09 -6.60
CA ALA A 172 -1.60 -0.05 -7.68
C ALA A 172 -2.08 -1.46 -8.05
N ALA A 173 -1.17 -2.42 -8.20
CA ALA A 173 -1.49 -3.82 -8.49
C ALA A 173 -2.37 -4.45 -7.41
N PHE A 174 -2.06 -4.22 -6.13
CA PHE A 174 -2.89 -4.69 -5.03
C PHE A 174 -4.30 -4.08 -5.07
N LEU A 175 -4.41 -2.75 -5.21
CA LEU A 175 -5.72 -2.07 -5.26
C LEU A 175 -6.58 -2.54 -6.44
N GLN A 176 -5.96 -2.92 -7.56
CA GLN A 176 -6.65 -3.48 -8.73
C GLN A 176 -6.99 -4.96 -8.58
N SER A 177 -6.38 -5.67 -7.63
CA SER A 177 -6.58 -7.12 -7.41
C SER A 177 -7.65 -7.45 -6.37
N ILE A 178 -8.01 -6.51 -5.50
CA ILE A 178 -9.01 -6.75 -4.45
C ILE A 178 -10.44 -6.76 -5.02
N PRO A 179 -11.41 -7.38 -4.32
CA PRO A 179 -12.81 -7.34 -4.75
C PRO A 179 -13.34 -5.92 -4.89
N PRO A 180 -14.09 -5.59 -5.98
CA PRO A 180 -14.74 -4.30 -6.12
C PRO A 180 -15.85 -4.14 -5.09
N VAL A 181 -15.94 -2.97 -4.48
CA VAL A 181 -17.02 -2.60 -3.55
C VAL A 181 -17.80 -1.44 -4.16
N LYS A 182 -19.07 -1.64 -4.48
CA LYS A 182 -19.94 -0.55 -4.91
C LYS A 182 -20.36 0.27 -3.70
N ASN A 183 -19.76 1.44 -3.52
CA ASN A 183 -20.06 2.36 -2.42
C ASN A 183 -19.87 3.82 -2.88
N GLU A 184 -20.97 4.54 -3.02
CA GLU A 184 -20.95 5.97 -3.32
C GLU A 184 -20.65 6.76 -2.03
N VAL A 185 -19.49 7.39 -1.98
CA VAL A 185 -19.07 8.20 -0.84
C VAL A 185 -19.52 9.65 -1.07
N ALA A 186 -20.26 10.22 -0.11
CA ALA A 186 -20.73 11.61 -0.18
C ALA A 186 -19.56 12.61 -0.22
N GLY A 187 -19.76 13.77 -0.85
CA GLY A 187 -18.74 14.81 -0.98
C GLY A 187 -17.75 14.58 -2.15
N PRO A 188 -16.61 15.27 -2.18
CA PRO A 188 -16.15 16.25 -1.20
C PRO A 188 -17.08 17.47 -1.07
N PHE A 189 -17.08 18.06 0.12
CA PHE A 189 -17.89 19.22 0.43
C PHE A 189 -17.04 20.50 0.34
N LYS A 190 -17.54 21.51 -0.36
CA LYS A 190 -16.90 22.83 -0.46
C LYS A 190 -17.15 23.65 0.81
N PRO A 191 -16.41 24.75 1.06
CA PRO A 191 -16.75 25.68 2.13
C PRO A 191 -18.20 26.19 1.97
N GLY A 192 -18.97 26.04 3.06
CA GLY A 192 -20.38 26.45 3.09
C GLY A 192 -21.38 25.36 2.67
N ASP A 193 -20.93 24.24 2.12
CA ASP A 193 -21.84 23.14 1.84
C ASP A 193 -22.38 22.52 3.15
N LYS A 194 -23.62 22.02 3.10
CA LYS A 194 -24.17 21.21 4.20
C LYS A 194 -23.47 19.85 4.23
N ILE A 195 -22.65 19.60 5.24
CA ILE A 195 -22.02 18.33 5.44
C ILE A 195 -23.04 17.34 6.01
N THR A 196 -23.19 16.18 5.36
CA THR A 196 -24.22 15.16 5.68
C THR A 196 -23.65 13.88 6.27
N ILE A 197 -22.34 13.87 6.56
CA ILE A 197 -21.61 12.73 7.14
C ILE A 197 -20.82 13.20 8.36
N PHE A 198 -20.25 12.26 9.11
CA PHE A 198 -19.37 12.58 10.24
C PHE A 198 -18.15 13.38 9.79
N THR A 199 -17.65 14.27 10.66
CA THR A 199 -16.44 15.03 10.37
C THR A 199 -15.41 14.91 11.49
N PHE A 200 -14.16 14.82 11.06
CA PHE A 200 -13.01 15.05 11.92
C PHE A 200 -12.53 16.48 11.71
N ARG A 201 -12.70 17.33 12.72
CA ARG A 201 -12.39 18.76 12.64
C ARG A 201 -11.24 19.12 13.56
N ILE A 202 -10.30 19.90 13.06
CA ILE A 202 -9.26 20.54 13.87
C ILE A 202 -9.79 21.91 14.27
N LEU A 203 -9.92 22.15 15.57
CA LEU A 203 -10.38 23.42 16.12
C LEU A 203 -9.19 24.23 16.63
N PRO A 204 -9.23 25.58 16.54
CA PRO A 204 -8.26 26.44 17.20
C PRO A 204 -8.28 26.22 18.72
N PRO A 205 -7.17 26.49 19.42
CA PRO A 205 -7.15 26.47 20.88
C PRO A 205 -8.22 27.42 21.45
N GLY A 206 -9.02 26.94 22.38
CA GLY A 206 -10.11 27.70 23.00
C GLY A 206 -11.47 27.59 22.31
N ASP A 207 -11.53 27.12 21.07
CA ASP A 207 -12.78 26.71 20.43
C ASP A 207 -13.16 25.30 20.89
N THR A 208 -13.67 25.21 22.10
CA THR A 208 -14.34 23.97 22.52
C THR A 208 -15.59 23.84 21.65
N ALA A 209 -15.56 22.88 20.73
CA ALA A 209 -16.66 22.44 19.89
C ALA A 209 -17.95 23.26 20.11
N ALA A 210 -18.17 24.28 19.33
CA ALA A 210 -19.45 24.93 19.28
C ALA A 210 -20.47 23.87 18.92
N ALA A 211 -21.12 23.36 19.94
CA ALA A 211 -22.31 22.56 19.91
C ALA A 211 -22.19 21.14 19.30
N ALA A 212 -22.11 20.18 20.18
CA ALA A 212 -22.93 18.99 19.91
C ALA A 212 -24.36 19.49 19.60
N PRO A 213 -24.97 19.07 18.48
CA PRO A 213 -26.37 19.41 18.22
C PRO A 213 -27.20 18.90 19.41
N LYS A 214 -28.02 19.80 19.97
CA LYS A 214 -29.05 19.44 20.97
C LYS A 214 -30.03 18.46 20.36
#